data_d738dc87fcd5b0b7b79564909dd9ea82
#
_entry.id   d738dc87fcd5b0b7b79564909dd9ea82
#
_cell.length_a   1.000
_cell.length_b   1.000
_cell.length_c   1.000
_cell.angle_alpha   90.00
_cell.angle_beta   90.00
_cell.angle_gamma   90.00
#
_symmetry.space_group_name_H-M   'P 1'
#
loop_
_entity.id
_entity.type
_entity.pdbx_description
1 polymer ?
#
loop_
_entity_poly.entity_id
_entity_poly.type
_entity_poly.pdbx_seq_one_letter_code
_entity_poly.pdbx_strand_id
1 'polypeptide(L)'
;MMLKLGSISVLCFLCLFMAKTSVAQTSGDAAAIRAHIESIFQAFIDGDEDKIFLTHSEDWRGLLEGSRAPIKGIDEYMRANGIEWPKPANAPKSQPYFPAGTTYKVSDFDVHFYGPELAVANFFGEFQRKDGNTTITLRRFRIMDVYAKRKGSWIQVASHTVVDPAWRAEQMSRPTNLSPETRQRILAAREAVWKAWFTNDRAALEKLIPEETIAIDTGGEAWADRAAIFANAKRFVDSGGKLVRLEFPKTEIQVYGNTVIIYTTYLYEVDVNGQRSTSSGRATEMFVRRGDDLVNVGWHMDSGK
;
A
#
# COMPACT_ATOMS: atom_id res chain seq x y z
N MET A 1 -4.91 -78.65 -29.27
CA MET A 1 -4.27 -77.79 -28.30
C MET A 1 -4.52 -76.33 -28.76
N MET A 2 -5.64 -75.77 -28.34
CA MET A 2 -6.05 -74.38 -28.71
C MET A 2 -5.74 -73.44 -27.52
N LEU A 3 -4.77 -72.58 -27.70
CA LEU A 3 -4.43 -71.54 -26.71
C LEU A 3 -5.38 -70.32 -26.83
N LYS A 4 -5.93 -69.94 -25.70
CA LYS A 4 -6.77 -68.77 -25.51
C LYS A 4 -5.95 -67.46 -25.72
N LEU A 5 -6.18 -66.77 -26.84
CA LEU A 5 -5.79 -65.34 -27.03
C LEU A 5 -7.06 -64.53 -26.98
N GLY A 6 -7.42 -64.03 -25.78
CA GLY A 6 -8.69 -63.31 -25.65
C GLY A 6 -8.77 -62.29 -24.52
N SER A 7 -7.73 -62.17 -23.67
CA SER A 7 -7.87 -61.36 -22.42
C SER A 7 -7.00 -60.11 -22.30
N ILE A 8 -6.07 -59.86 -23.23
CA ILE A 8 -5.10 -58.74 -23.06
C ILE A 8 -5.60 -57.41 -23.68
N SER A 9 -6.42 -57.49 -24.75
CA SER A 9 -6.90 -56.27 -25.43
C SER A 9 -7.95 -55.45 -24.66
N VAL A 10 -8.74 -56.08 -23.78
CA VAL A 10 -9.79 -55.37 -23.02
C VAL A 10 -9.20 -54.54 -21.87
N LEU A 11 -8.10 -55.00 -21.25
CA LEU A 11 -7.48 -54.26 -20.13
C LEU A 11 -6.78 -52.95 -20.56
N CYS A 12 -6.15 -52.94 -21.77
CA CYS A 12 -5.53 -51.74 -22.31
C CYS A 12 -6.56 -50.67 -22.72
N PHE A 13 -7.75 -51.04 -23.17
CA PHE A 13 -8.80 -50.10 -23.53
C PHE A 13 -9.45 -49.45 -22.29
N LEU A 14 -9.60 -50.17 -21.18
CA LEU A 14 -10.08 -49.59 -19.92
C LEU A 14 -9.08 -48.60 -19.31
N CYS A 15 -7.78 -48.91 -19.35
CA CYS A 15 -6.75 -47.98 -18.84
C CYS A 15 -6.67 -46.67 -19.65
N LEU A 16 -6.87 -46.71 -20.97
CA LEU A 16 -6.89 -45.53 -21.82
C LEU A 16 -8.14 -44.64 -21.60
N PHE A 17 -9.29 -45.24 -21.26
CA PHE A 17 -10.51 -44.51 -20.94
C PHE A 17 -10.41 -43.85 -19.56
N MET A 18 -9.83 -44.52 -18.56
CA MET A 18 -9.62 -43.95 -17.22
C MET A 18 -8.60 -42.77 -17.23
N ALA A 19 -7.53 -42.86 -18.02
CA ALA A 19 -6.56 -41.79 -18.17
C ALA A 19 -7.17 -40.53 -18.85
N LYS A 20 -8.02 -40.68 -19.86
CA LYS A 20 -8.71 -39.60 -20.54
C LYS A 20 -9.76 -38.92 -19.65
N THR A 21 -10.49 -39.67 -18.83
CA THR A 21 -11.46 -39.10 -17.87
C THR A 21 -10.76 -38.36 -16.74
N SER A 22 -9.61 -38.82 -16.24
CA SER A 22 -8.82 -38.12 -15.22
C SER A 22 -8.28 -36.78 -15.70
N VAL A 23 -7.75 -36.68 -16.92
CA VAL A 23 -7.25 -35.43 -17.49
C VAL A 23 -8.38 -34.41 -17.77
N ALA A 24 -9.52 -34.87 -18.27
CA ALA A 24 -10.67 -34.01 -18.53
C ALA A 24 -11.30 -33.50 -17.22
N GLN A 25 -11.34 -34.34 -16.18
CA GLN A 25 -11.84 -33.95 -14.87
C GLN A 25 -10.94 -32.89 -14.20
N THR A 26 -9.60 -33.06 -14.26
CA THR A 26 -8.66 -32.07 -13.71
C THR A 26 -8.71 -30.75 -14.44
N SER A 27 -8.93 -30.72 -15.75
CA SER A 27 -9.09 -29.46 -16.51
C SER A 27 -10.39 -28.71 -16.14
N GLY A 28 -11.49 -29.45 -15.94
CA GLY A 28 -12.77 -28.90 -15.49
C GLY A 28 -12.68 -28.36 -14.05
N ASP A 29 -12.03 -29.07 -13.16
CA ASP A 29 -11.80 -28.65 -11.76
C ASP A 29 -10.88 -27.41 -11.69
N ALA A 30 -9.84 -27.33 -12.53
CA ALA A 30 -8.98 -26.14 -12.62
C ALA A 30 -9.76 -24.89 -13.10
N ALA A 31 -10.61 -25.07 -14.12
CA ALA A 31 -11.47 -23.99 -14.59
C ALA A 31 -12.49 -23.54 -13.51
N ALA A 32 -13.05 -24.48 -12.76
CA ALA A 32 -13.97 -24.17 -11.65
C ALA A 32 -13.28 -23.39 -10.52
N ILE A 33 -12.05 -23.79 -10.13
CA ILE A 33 -11.26 -23.05 -9.13
C ILE A 33 -10.94 -21.65 -9.63
N ARG A 34 -10.53 -21.50 -10.90
CA ARG A 34 -10.26 -20.18 -11.49
C ARG A 34 -11.49 -19.29 -11.49
N ALA A 35 -12.64 -19.81 -11.92
CA ALA A 35 -13.90 -19.06 -11.90
C ALA A 35 -14.30 -18.64 -10.48
N HIS A 36 -14.04 -19.50 -9.49
CA HIS A 36 -14.27 -19.18 -8.09
C HIS A 36 -13.36 -18.03 -7.62
N ILE A 37 -12.05 -18.05 -7.93
CA ILE A 37 -11.11 -16.95 -7.66
C ILE A 37 -11.62 -15.65 -8.28
N GLU A 38 -11.97 -15.68 -9.56
CA GLU A 38 -12.48 -14.51 -10.29
C GLU A 38 -13.76 -13.97 -9.65
N SER A 39 -14.61 -14.84 -9.11
CA SER A 39 -15.82 -14.44 -8.39
C SER A 39 -15.53 -13.73 -7.07
N ILE A 40 -14.45 -14.08 -6.38
CA ILE A 40 -13.99 -13.39 -5.15
C ILE A 40 -13.52 -11.97 -5.51
N PHE A 41 -12.67 -11.82 -6.54
CA PHE A 41 -12.24 -10.49 -6.99
C PHE A 41 -13.40 -9.60 -7.39
N GLN A 42 -14.38 -10.16 -8.13
CA GLN A 42 -15.56 -9.40 -8.52
C GLN A 42 -16.40 -8.98 -7.30
N ALA A 43 -16.56 -9.86 -6.31
CA ALA A 43 -17.29 -9.55 -5.09
C ALA A 43 -16.66 -8.38 -4.30
N PHE A 44 -15.32 -8.31 -4.25
CA PHE A 44 -14.63 -7.14 -3.65
C PHE A 44 -14.85 -5.85 -4.46
N ILE A 45 -14.87 -5.92 -5.79
CA ILE A 45 -15.15 -4.75 -6.64
C ILE A 45 -16.58 -4.26 -6.42
N ASP A 46 -17.54 -5.18 -6.35
CA ASP A 46 -18.97 -4.87 -6.21
C ASP A 46 -19.36 -4.45 -4.77
N GLY A 47 -18.48 -4.69 -3.77
CA GLY A 47 -18.80 -4.55 -2.35
C GLY A 47 -19.84 -5.58 -1.90
N ASP A 48 -19.86 -6.76 -2.55
CA ASP A 48 -20.81 -7.85 -2.25
C ASP A 48 -20.26 -8.73 -1.11
N GLU A 49 -20.48 -8.28 0.12
CA GLU A 49 -19.98 -8.93 1.33
C GLU A 49 -20.58 -10.33 1.54
N ASP A 50 -21.84 -10.53 1.16
CA ASP A 50 -22.51 -11.84 1.29
C ASP A 50 -21.84 -12.84 0.34
N LYS A 51 -21.49 -12.43 -0.86
CA LYS A 51 -20.75 -13.25 -1.81
C LYS A 51 -19.32 -13.51 -1.34
N ILE A 52 -18.63 -12.52 -0.77
CA ILE A 52 -17.32 -12.71 -0.15
C ILE A 52 -17.43 -13.78 0.94
N PHE A 53 -18.41 -13.70 1.83
CA PHE A 53 -18.64 -14.69 2.87
C PHE A 53 -18.89 -16.09 2.31
N LEU A 54 -19.75 -16.22 1.29
CA LEU A 54 -20.14 -17.51 0.71
C LEU A 54 -19.03 -18.18 -0.13
N THR A 55 -18.03 -17.44 -0.59
CA THR A 55 -16.90 -17.99 -1.36
C THR A 55 -15.82 -18.62 -0.48
N HIS A 56 -15.89 -18.45 0.83
CA HIS A 56 -14.93 -18.99 1.79
C HIS A 56 -15.58 -20.04 2.68
N SER A 57 -14.79 -20.99 3.17
CA SER A 57 -15.31 -21.97 4.12
C SER A 57 -15.46 -21.38 5.52
N GLU A 58 -16.40 -21.88 6.29
CA GLU A 58 -16.63 -21.46 7.70
C GLU A 58 -15.35 -21.62 8.54
N ASP A 59 -14.61 -22.69 8.36
CA ASP A 59 -13.36 -23.02 9.05
C ASP A 59 -12.09 -22.46 8.37
N TRP A 60 -12.23 -21.44 7.53
CA TRP A 60 -11.14 -20.84 6.76
C TRP A 60 -9.92 -20.48 7.64
N ARG A 61 -8.71 -20.61 7.07
CA ARG A 61 -7.44 -20.27 7.73
C ARG A 61 -6.54 -19.50 6.80
N GLY A 62 -5.76 -18.55 7.32
CA GLY A 62 -4.76 -17.90 6.48
C GLY A 62 -4.08 -16.70 7.08
N LEU A 63 -3.28 -16.06 6.22
CA LEU A 63 -2.60 -14.81 6.50
C LEU A 63 -2.92 -13.83 5.36
N LEU A 64 -3.44 -12.69 5.73
CA LEU A 64 -3.67 -11.56 4.81
C LEU A 64 -2.60 -10.50 5.02
N GLU A 65 -2.43 -9.64 4.02
CA GLU A 65 -1.53 -8.47 4.12
C GLU A 65 -1.84 -7.66 5.37
N GLY A 66 -0.81 -7.45 6.21
CA GLY A 66 -0.92 -6.70 7.46
C GLY A 66 -1.46 -7.46 8.65
N SER A 67 -1.91 -8.72 8.51
CA SER A 67 -2.31 -9.53 9.66
C SER A 67 -1.12 -9.87 10.55
N ARG A 68 -1.24 -9.64 11.86
CA ARG A 68 -0.19 -9.92 12.85
C ARG A 68 -0.20 -11.38 13.34
N ALA A 69 -1.26 -12.11 13.06
CA ALA A 69 -1.45 -13.49 13.47
C ALA A 69 -2.29 -14.23 12.42
N PRO A 70 -2.23 -15.57 12.37
CA PRO A 70 -3.12 -16.35 11.51
C PRO A 70 -4.60 -16.10 11.85
N ILE A 71 -5.38 -15.81 10.81
CA ILE A 71 -6.83 -15.61 10.88
C ILE A 71 -7.51 -16.96 10.97
N LYS A 72 -8.53 -17.07 11.81
CA LYS A 72 -9.21 -18.34 12.11
C LYS A 72 -10.73 -18.22 11.93
N GLY A 73 -11.23 -18.77 10.84
CA GLY A 73 -12.64 -18.75 10.48
C GLY A 73 -13.04 -17.55 9.62
N ILE A 74 -14.18 -17.70 8.96
CA ILE A 74 -14.68 -16.72 8.01
C ILE A 74 -15.06 -15.39 8.69
N ASP A 75 -15.58 -15.40 9.89
CA ASP A 75 -15.96 -14.16 10.59
C ASP A 75 -14.74 -13.29 10.89
N GLU A 76 -13.62 -13.91 11.29
CA GLU A 76 -12.37 -13.19 11.50
C GLU A 76 -11.77 -12.69 10.17
N TYR A 77 -11.90 -13.50 9.09
CA TYR A 77 -11.53 -13.09 7.73
C TYR A 77 -12.29 -11.85 7.28
N MET A 78 -13.61 -11.81 7.46
CA MET A 78 -14.43 -10.65 7.11
C MET A 78 -13.94 -9.40 7.84
N ARG A 79 -13.77 -9.47 9.17
CA ARG A 79 -13.25 -8.35 9.97
C ARG A 79 -11.82 -7.94 9.59
N ALA A 80 -10.95 -8.88 9.25
CA ALA A 80 -9.58 -8.58 8.79
C ALA A 80 -9.54 -7.82 7.46
N ASN A 81 -10.59 -7.97 6.62
CA ASN A 81 -10.77 -7.19 5.40
C ASN A 81 -11.50 -5.85 5.65
N GLY A 82 -11.74 -5.46 6.90
CA GLY A 82 -12.42 -4.22 7.24
C GLY A 82 -13.95 -4.29 7.08
N ILE A 83 -14.51 -5.49 7.00
CA ILE A 83 -15.94 -5.74 6.85
C ILE A 83 -16.55 -5.95 8.23
N GLU A 84 -17.60 -5.19 8.57
CA GLU A 84 -18.36 -5.40 9.79
C GLU A 84 -19.14 -6.71 9.70
N TRP A 85 -18.77 -7.70 10.53
CA TRP A 85 -19.38 -9.02 10.49
C TRP A 85 -19.54 -9.62 11.88
N PRO A 86 -20.68 -10.27 12.23
CA PRO A 86 -21.88 -10.40 11.38
C PRO A 86 -22.56 -9.06 11.12
N LYS A 87 -23.20 -8.94 9.95
CA LYS A 87 -23.92 -7.71 9.59
C LYS A 87 -25.05 -7.41 10.56
N PRO A 88 -25.22 -6.15 11.01
CA PRO A 88 -26.43 -5.71 11.67
C PRO A 88 -27.66 -5.94 10.76
N ALA A 89 -28.80 -6.31 11.34
CA ALA A 89 -30.02 -6.65 10.58
C ALA A 89 -30.49 -5.53 9.64
N ASN A 90 -30.16 -4.28 9.94
CA ASN A 90 -30.52 -3.09 9.15
C ASN A 90 -29.29 -2.38 8.56
N ALA A 91 -28.17 -3.09 8.38
CA ALA A 91 -26.97 -2.48 7.79
C ALA A 91 -27.27 -1.95 6.38
N PRO A 92 -26.84 -0.73 6.05
CA PRO A 92 -26.94 -0.23 4.69
C PRO A 92 -26.08 -1.11 3.76
N LYS A 93 -26.44 -1.13 2.47
CA LYS A 93 -25.62 -1.83 1.47
C LYS A 93 -24.21 -1.22 1.49
N SER A 94 -23.22 -2.09 1.55
CA SER A 94 -21.81 -1.67 1.55
C SER A 94 -21.45 -0.91 0.28
N GLN A 95 -20.58 0.06 0.42
CA GLN A 95 -20.02 0.77 -0.74
C GLN A 95 -18.92 -0.11 -1.40
N PRO A 96 -18.74 -0.01 -2.70
CA PRO A 96 -17.63 -0.66 -3.39
C PRO A 96 -16.28 -0.33 -2.72
N TYR A 97 -15.42 -1.34 -2.52
CA TYR A 97 -14.09 -1.15 -1.90
C TYR A 97 -13.10 -0.46 -2.84
N PHE A 98 -13.45 -0.36 -4.12
CA PHE A 98 -12.61 0.23 -5.14
C PHE A 98 -13.33 1.34 -5.89
N PRO A 99 -12.60 2.30 -6.47
CA PRO A 99 -13.18 3.35 -7.32
C PRO A 99 -14.00 2.77 -8.48
N ALA A 100 -15.03 3.50 -8.92
CA ALA A 100 -15.82 3.11 -10.08
C ALA A 100 -14.94 2.85 -11.31
N GLY A 101 -15.30 1.84 -12.11
CA GLY A 101 -14.53 1.42 -13.28
C GLY A 101 -13.31 0.56 -12.97
N THR A 102 -13.15 0.11 -11.70
CA THR A 102 -12.15 -0.91 -11.36
C THR A 102 -12.51 -2.24 -12.00
N THR A 103 -11.49 -2.92 -12.51
CA THR A 103 -11.54 -4.29 -13.02
C THR A 103 -10.49 -5.12 -12.31
N TYR A 104 -10.53 -6.44 -12.52
CA TYR A 104 -9.48 -7.33 -12.01
C TYR A 104 -8.77 -8.05 -13.15
N LYS A 105 -7.58 -8.58 -12.83
CA LYS A 105 -6.82 -9.50 -13.68
C LYS A 105 -6.21 -10.59 -12.83
N VAL A 106 -6.39 -11.84 -13.24
CA VAL A 106 -5.70 -13.01 -12.68
C VAL A 106 -4.69 -13.50 -13.71
N SER A 107 -3.42 -13.55 -13.34
CA SER A 107 -2.32 -14.00 -14.19
C SER A 107 -1.44 -15.04 -13.52
N ASP A 108 -0.64 -15.75 -14.32
CA ASP A 108 0.28 -16.80 -13.87
C ASP A 108 -0.40 -17.83 -12.97
N PHE A 109 -1.65 -18.18 -13.35
CA PHE A 109 -2.48 -19.12 -12.61
C PHE A 109 -1.94 -20.54 -12.81
N ASP A 110 -1.47 -21.12 -11.72
CA ASP A 110 -1.02 -22.48 -11.60
C ASP A 110 -1.81 -23.19 -10.49
N VAL A 111 -2.39 -24.35 -10.78
CA VAL A 111 -3.13 -25.14 -9.81
C VAL A 111 -2.61 -26.57 -9.78
N HIS A 112 -2.28 -27.03 -8.58
CA HIS A 112 -1.84 -28.40 -8.34
C HIS A 112 -2.86 -29.15 -7.47
N PHE A 113 -3.24 -30.36 -7.91
CA PHE A 113 -4.20 -31.22 -7.22
C PHE A 113 -3.48 -32.24 -6.38
N TYR A 114 -3.79 -32.30 -5.09
CA TYR A 114 -3.34 -33.30 -4.13
C TYR A 114 -4.43 -34.36 -3.91
N GLY A 115 -4.86 -35.04 -4.98
CA GLY A 115 -5.98 -35.96 -5.01
C GLY A 115 -7.29 -35.28 -5.48
N PRO A 116 -8.43 -35.97 -5.35
CA PRO A 116 -9.69 -35.56 -5.97
C PRO A 116 -10.39 -34.38 -5.23
N GLU A 117 -9.97 -34.08 -3.99
CA GLU A 117 -10.70 -33.15 -3.10
C GLU A 117 -9.85 -32.03 -2.54
N LEU A 118 -8.56 -31.94 -2.89
CA LEU A 118 -7.64 -30.91 -2.41
C LEU A 118 -6.84 -30.34 -3.57
N ALA A 119 -6.77 -29.00 -3.64
CA ALA A 119 -5.96 -28.28 -4.61
C ALA A 119 -5.29 -27.06 -3.99
N VAL A 120 -4.12 -26.69 -4.51
CA VAL A 120 -3.43 -25.46 -4.21
C VAL A 120 -3.29 -24.66 -5.50
N ALA A 121 -3.75 -23.42 -5.49
CA ALA A 121 -3.66 -22.47 -6.59
C ALA A 121 -2.68 -21.35 -6.25
N ASN A 122 -1.71 -21.09 -7.13
CA ASN A 122 -0.79 -19.96 -7.06
C ASN A 122 -1.06 -19.03 -8.23
N PHE A 123 -1.11 -17.72 -7.97
CA PHE A 123 -1.39 -16.75 -9.02
C PHE A 123 -1.04 -15.31 -8.57
N PHE A 124 -1.02 -14.40 -9.55
CA PHE A 124 -1.07 -12.98 -9.28
C PHE A 124 -2.48 -12.45 -9.50
N GLY A 125 -2.96 -11.65 -8.54
CA GLY A 125 -4.21 -10.93 -8.63
C GLY A 125 -3.96 -9.43 -8.71
N GLU A 126 -4.61 -8.75 -9.64
CA GLU A 126 -4.48 -7.31 -9.82
C GLU A 126 -5.85 -6.64 -9.82
N PHE A 127 -5.97 -5.52 -9.10
CA PHE A 127 -7.05 -4.57 -9.32
C PHE A 127 -6.54 -3.45 -10.22
N GLN A 128 -7.26 -3.16 -11.28
CA GLN A 128 -6.84 -2.26 -12.34
C GLN A 128 -7.95 -1.25 -12.64
N ARG A 129 -7.58 -0.07 -13.16
CA ARG A 129 -8.53 0.93 -13.66
C ARG A 129 -7.99 1.58 -14.94
N LYS A 130 -8.88 1.93 -15.84
CA LYS A 130 -8.54 2.76 -16.99
C LYS A 130 -8.33 4.21 -16.55
N ASP A 131 -7.28 4.83 -17.04
CA ASP A 131 -6.99 6.25 -16.91
C ASP A 131 -6.68 6.78 -18.32
N GLY A 132 -7.70 7.32 -18.97
CA GLY A 132 -7.66 7.60 -20.40
C GLY A 132 -7.42 6.32 -21.23
N ASN A 133 -6.35 6.31 -22.02
CA ASN A 133 -5.94 5.16 -22.85
C ASN A 133 -5.00 4.18 -22.13
N THR A 134 -4.64 4.46 -20.87
CA THR A 134 -3.71 3.65 -20.09
C THR A 134 -4.48 2.82 -19.06
N THR A 135 -4.03 1.60 -18.79
CA THR A 135 -4.49 0.81 -17.65
C THR A 135 -3.49 0.95 -16.51
N ILE A 136 -3.96 1.42 -15.37
CA ILE A 136 -3.15 1.52 -14.16
C ILE A 136 -3.49 0.37 -13.21
N THR A 137 -2.47 -0.24 -12.60
CA THR A 137 -2.63 -1.24 -11.55
C THR A 137 -2.74 -0.53 -10.20
N LEU A 138 -3.91 -0.64 -9.57
CA LEU A 138 -4.19 -0.05 -8.25
C LEU A 138 -3.55 -0.85 -7.12
N ARG A 139 -3.61 -2.20 -7.25
CA ARG A 139 -2.95 -3.16 -6.35
C ARG A 139 -2.59 -4.43 -7.10
N ARG A 140 -1.47 -5.04 -6.71
CA ARG A 140 -1.03 -6.35 -7.20
C ARG A 140 -0.65 -7.22 -6.01
N PHE A 141 -1.13 -8.46 -6.02
CA PHE A 141 -0.91 -9.45 -4.96
C PHE A 141 -0.26 -10.70 -5.51
N ARG A 142 0.57 -11.33 -4.68
CA ARG A 142 0.91 -12.76 -4.81
C ARG A 142 0.03 -13.53 -3.87
N ILE A 143 -0.63 -14.56 -4.40
CA ILE A 143 -1.66 -15.30 -3.67
C ILE A 143 -1.39 -16.79 -3.81
N MET A 144 -1.49 -17.49 -2.69
CA MET A 144 -1.57 -18.93 -2.63
C MET A 144 -2.86 -19.31 -1.92
N ASP A 145 -3.78 -19.92 -2.66
CA ASP A 145 -5.08 -20.38 -2.15
C ASP A 145 -5.13 -21.89 -2.04
N VAL A 146 -5.75 -22.39 -0.99
CA VAL A 146 -6.04 -23.80 -0.81
C VAL A 146 -7.53 -24.03 -0.99
N TYR A 147 -7.87 -24.97 -1.83
CA TYR A 147 -9.24 -25.37 -2.16
C TYR A 147 -9.53 -26.77 -1.70
N ALA A 148 -10.68 -26.98 -1.07
CA ALA A 148 -11.23 -28.29 -0.79
C ALA A 148 -12.55 -28.49 -1.55
N LYS A 149 -12.79 -29.71 -2.04
CA LYS A 149 -14.06 -30.06 -2.67
C LYS A 149 -15.02 -30.52 -1.59
N ARG A 150 -16.04 -29.71 -1.33
CA ARG A 150 -17.07 -29.99 -0.32
C ARG A 150 -18.44 -30.04 -0.98
N LYS A 151 -19.17 -31.12 -0.77
CA LYS A 151 -20.50 -31.36 -1.39
C LYS A 151 -20.48 -31.19 -2.91
N GLY A 152 -19.38 -31.62 -3.55
CA GLY A 152 -19.21 -31.57 -5.01
C GLY A 152 -18.71 -30.22 -5.58
N SER A 153 -18.55 -29.19 -4.78
CA SER A 153 -18.08 -27.86 -5.19
C SER A 153 -16.74 -27.50 -4.55
N TRP A 154 -15.88 -26.81 -5.29
CA TRP A 154 -14.65 -26.26 -4.77
C TRP A 154 -14.93 -25.02 -3.93
N ILE A 155 -14.39 -24.96 -2.71
CA ILE A 155 -14.48 -23.83 -1.81
C ILE A 155 -13.09 -23.48 -1.28
N GLN A 156 -12.78 -22.20 -1.13
CA GLN A 156 -11.51 -21.77 -0.57
C GLN A 156 -11.50 -22.03 0.95
N VAL A 157 -10.53 -22.82 1.40
CA VAL A 157 -10.38 -23.21 2.83
C VAL A 157 -9.20 -22.52 3.49
N ALA A 158 -8.24 -22.03 2.71
CA ALA A 158 -7.13 -21.24 3.22
C ALA A 158 -6.55 -20.33 2.14
N SER A 159 -5.89 -19.24 2.57
CA SER A 159 -5.15 -18.35 1.69
C SER A 159 -3.95 -17.74 2.40
N HIS A 160 -2.91 -17.46 1.61
CA HIS A 160 -1.84 -16.55 1.95
C HIS A 160 -1.74 -15.47 0.88
N THR A 161 -2.08 -14.23 1.26
CA THR A 161 -2.13 -13.09 0.36
C THR A 161 -1.17 -12.00 0.84
N VAL A 162 -0.25 -11.59 -0.04
CA VAL A 162 0.67 -10.47 0.20
C VAL A 162 0.70 -9.54 -1.00
N VAL A 163 0.85 -8.24 -0.76
CA VAL A 163 1.14 -7.30 -1.86
C VAL A 163 2.45 -7.73 -2.53
N ASP A 164 2.45 -7.80 -3.86
CA ASP A 164 3.65 -8.18 -4.62
C ASP A 164 4.82 -7.23 -4.28
N PRO A 165 5.91 -7.75 -3.65
CA PRO A 165 7.02 -6.91 -3.23
C PRO A 165 7.71 -6.19 -4.39
N ALA A 166 7.80 -6.81 -5.57
CA ALA A 166 8.41 -6.18 -6.75
C ALA A 166 7.56 -5.00 -7.24
N TRP A 167 6.24 -5.18 -7.33
CA TRP A 167 5.31 -4.11 -7.67
C TRP A 167 5.36 -2.98 -6.64
N ARG A 168 5.36 -3.32 -5.34
CA ARG A 168 5.48 -2.33 -4.25
C ARG A 168 6.77 -1.51 -4.38
N ALA A 169 7.91 -2.16 -4.61
CA ALA A 169 9.19 -1.49 -4.80
C ALA A 169 9.16 -0.54 -6.00
N GLU A 170 8.55 -0.98 -7.12
CA GLU A 170 8.38 -0.13 -8.30
C GLU A 170 7.51 1.10 -8.01
N GLN A 171 6.37 0.94 -7.30
CA GLN A 171 5.52 2.08 -6.91
C GLN A 171 6.27 3.06 -6.00
N MET A 172 7.06 2.54 -5.05
CA MET A 172 7.87 3.38 -4.16
C MET A 172 9.01 4.11 -4.86
N SER A 173 9.48 3.61 -6.01
CA SER A 173 10.54 4.24 -6.81
C SER A 173 10.02 5.34 -7.75
N ARG A 174 8.70 5.45 -7.94
CA ARG A 174 8.08 6.46 -8.81
C ARG A 174 7.62 7.66 -8.00
N PRO A 175 7.77 8.90 -8.51
CA PRO A 175 7.15 10.06 -7.91
C PRO A 175 5.63 9.89 -7.87
N THR A 176 5.03 10.13 -6.71
CA THR A 176 3.58 10.06 -6.54
C THR A 176 2.93 11.34 -7.07
N ASN A 177 1.90 11.21 -7.90
CA ASN A 177 1.06 12.34 -8.26
C ASN A 177 0.32 12.86 -7.03
N LEU A 178 0.47 14.15 -6.74
CA LEU A 178 -0.10 14.79 -5.56
C LEU A 178 -1.49 15.34 -5.84
N SER A 179 -2.46 14.99 -4.99
CA SER A 179 -3.72 15.73 -4.96
C SER A 179 -3.50 17.16 -4.42
N PRO A 180 -4.35 18.12 -4.76
CA PRO A 180 -4.28 19.49 -4.21
C PRO A 180 -4.25 19.51 -2.67
N GLU A 181 -5.07 18.67 -2.02
CA GLU A 181 -5.16 18.56 -0.56
C GLU A 181 -3.85 18.04 0.04
N THR A 182 -3.27 17.00 -0.57
CA THR A 182 -1.99 16.43 -0.12
C THR A 182 -0.87 17.45 -0.29
N ARG A 183 -0.84 18.17 -1.42
CA ARG A 183 0.10 19.28 -1.65
C ARG A 183 -0.02 20.35 -0.57
N GLN A 184 -1.25 20.77 -0.26
CA GLN A 184 -1.50 21.77 0.77
C GLN A 184 -1.03 21.31 2.16
N ARG A 185 -1.29 20.06 2.54
CA ARG A 185 -0.81 19.48 3.81
C ARG A 185 0.71 19.49 3.91
N ILE A 186 1.41 19.15 2.83
CA ILE A 186 2.88 19.18 2.77
C ILE A 186 3.40 20.61 2.95
N LEU A 187 2.82 21.58 2.25
CA LEU A 187 3.21 22.99 2.35
C LEU A 187 2.94 23.55 3.76
N ALA A 188 1.83 23.19 4.38
CA ALA A 188 1.52 23.56 5.74
C ALA A 188 2.51 22.98 6.76
N ALA A 189 2.90 21.70 6.61
CA ALA A 189 3.90 21.09 7.46
C ALA A 189 5.26 21.78 7.36
N ARG A 190 5.71 22.13 6.14
CA ARG A 190 6.93 22.92 5.93
C ARG A 190 6.85 24.28 6.64
N GLU A 191 5.78 25.01 6.40
CA GLU A 191 5.60 26.33 6.98
C GLU A 191 5.57 26.29 8.52
N ALA A 192 4.98 25.23 9.09
CA ALA A 192 4.96 24.99 10.53
C ALA A 192 6.38 24.82 11.12
N VAL A 193 7.28 24.10 10.45
CA VAL A 193 8.67 23.93 10.88
C VAL A 193 9.37 25.28 10.92
N TRP A 194 9.29 26.07 9.85
CA TRP A 194 9.91 27.40 9.78
C TRP A 194 9.37 28.34 10.87
N LYS A 195 8.05 28.44 11.02
CA LYS A 195 7.43 29.28 12.06
C LYS A 195 7.82 28.85 13.46
N ALA A 196 7.80 27.53 13.75
CA ALA A 196 8.21 27.02 15.04
C ALA A 196 9.68 27.36 15.37
N TRP A 197 10.56 27.33 14.38
CA TRP A 197 11.95 27.73 14.56
C TRP A 197 12.07 29.23 14.89
N PHE A 198 11.46 30.10 14.11
CA PHE A 198 11.52 31.55 14.32
C PHE A 198 10.83 32.03 15.61
N THR A 199 9.90 31.28 16.14
CA THR A 199 9.20 31.58 17.40
C THR A 199 9.77 30.81 18.60
N ASN A 200 10.74 29.91 18.36
CA ASN A 200 11.23 28.97 19.36
C ASN A 200 10.09 28.20 20.05
N ASP A 201 9.07 27.80 19.28
CA ASP A 201 8.00 26.94 19.79
C ASP A 201 8.55 25.52 20.03
N ARG A 202 9.00 25.32 21.26
CA ARG A 202 9.69 24.09 21.65
C ARG A 202 8.82 22.85 21.45
N ALA A 203 7.54 22.92 21.77
CA ALA A 203 6.62 21.79 21.64
C ALA A 203 6.38 21.41 20.17
N ALA A 204 6.18 22.42 19.32
CA ALA A 204 6.07 22.19 17.87
C ALA A 204 7.38 21.66 17.28
N LEU A 205 8.53 22.20 17.67
CA LEU A 205 9.83 21.72 17.20
C LEU A 205 10.07 20.26 17.59
N GLU A 206 9.74 19.85 18.81
CA GLU A 206 9.89 18.47 19.28
C GLU A 206 9.03 17.48 18.47
N LYS A 207 7.82 17.91 18.07
CA LYS A 207 6.93 17.13 17.23
C LYS A 207 7.40 17.05 15.77
N LEU A 208 7.87 18.15 15.21
CA LEU A 208 8.14 18.30 13.78
C LEU A 208 9.56 17.91 13.37
N ILE A 209 10.53 17.95 14.29
CA ILE A 209 11.97 17.69 14.07
C ILE A 209 12.39 16.51 14.94
N PRO A 210 12.49 15.29 14.37
CA PRO A 210 12.89 14.09 15.12
C PRO A 210 14.39 14.07 15.46
N GLU A 211 14.79 13.13 16.31
CA GLU A 211 16.17 13.03 16.87
C GLU A 211 17.25 12.89 15.78
N GLU A 212 16.94 12.18 14.70
CA GLU A 212 17.87 11.91 13.60
C GLU A 212 18.01 13.06 12.60
N THR A 213 17.35 14.21 12.81
CA THR A 213 17.40 15.35 11.89
C THR A 213 18.80 15.91 11.74
N ILE A 214 19.22 16.12 10.50
CA ILE A 214 20.48 16.77 10.14
C ILE A 214 20.18 17.99 9.25
N ALA A 215 20.77 19.12 9.58
CA ALA A 215 20.60 20.35 8.84
C ALA A 215 21.95 20.92 8.38
N ILE A 216 21.94 21.54 7.22
CA ILE A 216 23.03 22.36 6.69
C ILE A 216 22.42 23.73 6.41
N ASP A 217 22.78 24.71 7.23
CA ASP A 217 22.28 26.08 7.11
C ASP A 217 23.18 26.92 6.21
N THR A 218 22.66 28.03 5.72
CA THR A 218 23.37 28.95 4.82
C THR A 218 24.68 29.43 5.45
N GLY A 219 25.79 29.16 4.73
CA GLY A 219 27.14 29.52 5.18
C GLY A 219 27.66 28.65 6.35
N GLY A 220 26.93 27.59 6.72
CA GLY A 220 27.37 26.65 7.75
C GLY A 220 28.43 25.69 7.21
N GLU A 221 29.62 25.71 7.81
CA GLU A 221 30.65 24.68 7.57
C GLU A 221 30.35 23.38 8.33
N ALA A 222 29.56 23.47 9.41
CA ALA A 222 29.19 22.36 10.27
C ALA A 222 27.73 21.95 10.07
N TRP A 223 27.49 20.66 10.10
CA TRP A 223 26.15 20.09 10.12
C TRP A 223 25.53 20.28 11.51
N ALA A 224 24.28 20.74 11.55
CA ALA A 224 23.54 20.88 12.79
C ALA A 224 22.68 19.65 13.04
N ASP A 225 22.81 19.09 14.22
CA ASP A 225 21.89 18.09 14.75
C ASP A 225 20.65 18.78 15.38
N ARG A 226 19.69 17.98 15.82
CA ARG A 226 18.47 18.48 16.47
C ARG A 226 18.75 19.41 17.64
N ALA A 227 19.74 19.12 18.47
CA ALA A 227 20.08 19.92 19.65
C ALA A 227 20.61 21.31 19.23
N ALA A 228 21.49 21.33 18.22
CA ALA A 228 22.01 22.58 17.65
C ALA A 228 20.90 23.40 16.97
N ILE A 229 19.97 22.76 16.24
CA ILE A 229 18.80 23.43 15.62
C ILE A 229 17.97 24.16 16.70
N PHE A 230 17.66 23.48 17.79
CA PHE A 230 16.87 24.05 18.89
C PHE A 230 17.62 25.16 19.63
N ALA A 231 18.92 24.99 19.85
CA ALA A 231 19.76 26.03 20.45
C ALA A 231 19.82 27.28 19.57
N ASN A 232 19.85 27.12 18.24
CA ASN A 232 19.85 28.23 17.29
C ASN A 232 18.51 28.99 17.31
N ALA A 233 17.37 28.28 17.32
CA ALA A 233 16.04 28.87 17.43
C ALA A 233 15.91 29.70 18.74
N LYS A 234 16.35 29.10 19.87
CA LYS A 234 16.36 29.81 21.15
C LYS A 234 17.24 31.06 21.12
N ARG A 235 18.45 30.96 20.57
CA ARG A 235 19.40 32.08 20.48
C ARG A 235 18.83 33.23 19.65
N PHE A 236 18.13 32.90 18.54
CA PHE A 236 17.48 33.93 17.72
C PHE A 236 16.45 34.71 18.52
N VAL A 237 15.57 34.06 19.25
CA VAL A 237 14.52 34.71 20.06
C VAL A 237 15.14 35.43 21.25
N ASP A 238 16.12 34.84 21.96
CA ASP A 238 16.82 35.49 23.08
C ASP A 238 17.54 36.76 22.64
N SER A 239 17.99 36.87 21.40
CA SER A 239 18.59 38.07 20.83
C SER A 239 17.56 39.18 20.44
N GLY A 240 16.26 38.97 20.72
CA GLY A 240 15.19 39.88 20.36
C GLY A 240 14.68 39.71 18.93
N GLY A 241 15.06 38.61 18.29
CA GLY A 241 14.65 38.29 16.92
C GLY A 241 13.16 38.00 16.79
N LYS A 242 12.53 38.54 15.76
CA LYS A 242 11.13 38.34 15.40
C LYS A 242 10.99 38.14 13.90
N LEU A 243 10.23 37.16 13.51
CA LEU A 243 9.86 36.94 12.10
C LEU A 243 8.83 37.99 11.69
N VAL A 244 9.12 38.77 10.65
CA VAL A 244 8.22 39.77 10.08
C VAL A 244 7.49 39.24 8.85
N ARG A 245 8.21 38.50 7.97
CA ARG A 245 7.69 37.98 6.71
C ARG A 245 8.36 36.64 6.41
N LEU A 246 7.60 35.71 5.87
CA LEU A 246 8.07 34.43 5.39
C LEU A 246 7.33 34.04 4.11
N GLU A 247 8.06 33.83 3.04
CA GLU A 247 7.51 33.47 1.73
C GLU A 247 8.32 32.41 1.06
N PHE A 248 7.64 31.65 0.19
CA PHE A 248 8.22 30.60 -0.61
C PHE A 248 7.79 30.79 -2.08
N PRO A 249 8.45 31.71 -2.81
CA PRO A 249 8.02 32.14 -4.14
C PRO A 249 7.93 31.03 -5.17
N LYS A 250 8.80 30.01 -5.07
CA LYS A 250 8.77 28.83 -5.95
C LYS A 250 8.93 27.58 -5.09
N THR A 251 8.09 26.58 -5.34
CA THR A 251 8.15 25.29 -4.63
C THR A 251 7.80 24.14 -5.57
N GLU A 252 8.71 23.18 -5.67
CA GLU A 252 8.52 21.90 -6.32
C GLU A 252 8.53 20.78 -5.26
N ILE A 253 7.68 19.76 -5.44
CA ILE A 253 7.54 18.67 -4.48
C ILE A 253 7.62 17.35 -5.21
N GLN A 254 8.43 16.45 -4.68
CA GLN A 254 8.50 15.04 -5.07
C GLN A 254 8.13 14.16 -3.88
N VAL A 255 7.34 13.11 -4.14
CA VAL A 255 6.95 12.14 -3.11
C VAL A 255 7.28 10.74 -3.58
N TYR A 256 8.01 10.00 -2.76
CA TYR A 256 8.40 8.61 -2.98
C TYR A 256 7.98 7.77 -1.76
N GLY A 257 6.84 7.10 -1.86
CA GLY A 257 6.28 6.37 -0.72
C GLY A 257 6.03 7.29 0.48
N ASN A 258 6.78 7.09 1.57
CA ASN A 258 6.68 7.91 2.78
C ASN A 258 7.60 9.14 2.79
N THR A 259 8.45 9.29 1.79
CA THR A 259 9.43 10.38 1.71
C THR A 259 8.92 11.50 0.84
N VAL A 260 9.02 12.72 1.33
CA VAL A 260 8.70 13.96 0.62
C VAL A 260 9.98 14.79 0.50
N ILE A 261 10.30 15.23 -0.70
CA ILE A 261 11.40 16.15 -0.98
C ILE A 261 10.80 17.44 -1.50
N ILE A 262 11.15 18.55 -0.87
CA ILE A 262 10.69 19.88 -1.24
C ILE A 262 11.90 20.70 -1.70
N TYR A 263 11.83 21.20 -2.92
CA TYR A 263 12.76 22.18 -3.45
C TYR A 263 12.08 23.53 -3.46
N THR A 264 12.66 24.51 -2.79
CA THR A 264 12.01 25.82 -2.66
C THR A 264 13.00 26.97 -2.75
N THR A 265 12.52 28.11 -3.25
CA THR A 265 13.13 29.39 -2.93
C THR A 265 12.44 29.98 -1.72
N TYR A 266 13.20 30.57 -0.81
CA TYR A 266 12.66 31.23 0.37
C TYR A 266 13.05 32.70 0.40
N LEU A 267 12.21 33.48 1.06
CA LEU A 267 12.47 34.83 1.48
C LEU A 267 11.89 35.01 2.87
N TYR A 268 12.72 35.49 3.80
CA TYR A 268 12.22 35.95 5.10
C TYR A 268 12.77 37.28 5.47
N GLU A 269 11.97 38.05 6.19
CA GLU A 269 12.36 39.30 6.84
C GLU A 269 12.27 39.11 8.36
N VAL A 270 13.31 39.55 9.07
CA VAL A 270 13.35 39.49 10.52
C VAL A 270 13.66 40.89 11.08
N ASP A 271 13.16 41.14 12.28
CA ASP A 271 13.51 42.30 13.08
C ASP A 271 14.29 41.82 14.30
N VAL A 272 15.48 42.36 14.52
CA VAL A 272 16.29 42.11 15.71
C VAL A 272 16.53 43.45 16.41
N ASN A 273 15.84 43.67 17.51
CA ASN A 273 15.95 44.94 18.29
C ASN A 273 15.69 46.22 17.46
N GLY A 274 14.69 46.18 16.55
CA GLY A 274 14.34 47.30 15.68
C GLY A 274 15.15 47.38 14.39
N GLN A 275 16.11 46.50 14.18
CA GLN A 275 16.87 46.39 12.92
C GLN A 275 16.29 45.30 12.04
N ARG A 276 15.74 45.71 10.90
CA ARG A 276 15.20 44.79 9.92
C ARG A 276 16.26 44.32 8.95
N SER A 277 16.23 43.04 8.66
CA SER A 277 17.05 42.39 7.62
C SER A 277 16.23 41.37 6.81
N THR A 278 16.57 41.27 5.53
CA THR A 278 15.94 40.32 4.61
C THR A 278 16.97 39.31 4.16
N SER A 279 16.59 38.05 4.18
CA SER A 279 17.37 36.93 3.64
C SER A 279 16.57 36.18 2.61
N SER A 280 17.23 35.72 1.57
CA SER A 280 16.63 34.88 0.53
C SER A 280 17.63 33.81 0.06
N GLY A 281 17.12 32.73 -0.45
CA GLY A 281 17.95 31.64 -0.94
C GLY A 281 17.13 30.45 -1.47
N ARG A 282 17.78 29.30 -1.49
CA ARG A 282 17.17 28.04 -1.88
C ARG A 282 17.30 27.04 -0.73
N ALA A 283 16.28 26.20 -0.61
CA ALA A 283 16.30 25.10 0.34
C ALA A 283 15.86 23.80 -0.34
N THR A 284 16.53 22.72 0.04
CA THR A 284 16.05 21.35 -0.17
C THR A 284 15.69 20.78 1.19
N GLU A 285 14.44 20.40 1.39
CA GLU A 285 13.94 19.90 2.66
C GLU A 285 13.41 18.47 2.49
N MET A 286 13.69 17.60 3.45
CA MET A 286 13.23 16.22 3.44
C MET A 286 12.27 15.96 4.60
N PHE A 287 11.08 15.48 4.26
CA PHE A 287 10.08 15.06 5.23
C PHE A 287 9.81 13.57 5.10
N VAL A 288 9.47 12.95 6.22
CA VAL A 288 9.02 11.55 6.28
C VAL A 288 7.65 11.50 6.93
N ARG A 289 6.76 10.69 6.36
CA ARG A 289 5.45 10.42 6.96
C ARG A 289 5.58 9.39 8.08
N ARG A 290 5.12 9.74 9.27
CA ARG A 290 4.99 8.87 10.45
C ARG A 290 3.55 8.87 10.92
N GLY A 291 2.80 7.81 10.57
CA GLY A 291 1.35 7.84 10.72
C GLY A 291 0.73 8.97 9.89
N ASP A 292 -0.02 9.84 10.54
CA ASP A 292 -0.64 11.01 9.91
C ASP A 292 0.24 12.26 9.89
N ASP A 293 1.35 12.25 10.63
CA ASP A 293 2.26 13.39 10.73
C ASP A 293 3.34 13.37 9.63
N LEU A 294 3.77 14.56 9.23
CA LEU A 294 4.95 14.80 8.41
C LEU A 294 6.02 15.43 9.28
N VAL A 295 7.17 14.76 9.43
CA VAL A 295 8.30 15.24 10.22
C VAL A 295 9.48 15.60 9.31
N ASN A 296 10.16 16.69 9.59
CA ASN A 296 11.33 17.14 8.83
C ASN A 296 12.58 16.43 9.34
N VAL A 297 13.14 15.55 8.51
CA VAL A 297 14.34 14.74 8.84
C VAL A 297 15.65 15.39 8.36
N GLY A 298 15.55 16.52 7.66
CA GLY A 298 16.74 17.28 7.27
C GLY A 298 16.47 18.33 6.21
N TRP A 299 17.42 19.27 6.12
CA TRP A 299 17.44 20.27 5.06
C TRP A 299 18.84 20.72 4.70
N HIS A 300 18.96 21.28 3.53
CA HIS A 300 20.12 22.04 3.09
C HIS A 300 19.66 23.37 2.54
N MET A 301 20.25 24.46 3.03
CA MET A 301 19.95 25.82 2.61
C MET A 301 21.19 26.49 2.04
N ASP A 302 20.99 27.26 0.97
CA ASP A 302 22.03 28.14 0.44
C ASP A 302 21.52 29.59 0.26
N SER A 303 22.45 30.53 0.19
CA SER A 303 22.14 31.90 -0.22
C SER A 303 21.99 31.90 -1.75
N GLY A 304 20.87 32.38 -2.27
CA GLY A 304 20.57 32.46 -3.70
C GLY A 304 21.41 33.49 -4.45
N LYS A 305 22.74 33.50 -4.29
CA LYS A 305 23.65 34.36 -5.06
C LYS A 305 24.00 33.72 -6.38
#